data_288c46452d3755a4b7bd79c3d0d7c63c
#
_entry.id   288c46452d3755a4b7bd79c3d0d7c63c
#
_cell.length_a   1.000
_cell.length_b   1.000
_cell.length_c   1.000
_cell.angle_alpha   90.00
_cell.angle_beta   90.00
_cell.angle_gamma   90.00
#
_symmetry.space_group_name_H-M   'P 1'
#
loop_
_entity.id
_entity.type
_entity.pdbx_description
1 polymer ?
#
loop_
_entity_poly.entity_id
_entity_poly.type
_entity_poly.pdbx_seq_one_letter_code
_entity_poly.pdbx_strand_id
1 'polypeptide(L)'
;METDYRKLCKELFGTDDAVELRRIAESMKKKNDRNAGRKKKFTEKDAERMARMRDQGVGLQKIADEFGTSRQVIGRYLSKEPDKGSTMRLTYMYKQHPCTVIDVDFLDQKVSIQNKTADMVHRAFGITENPTWKDFEAFLRERCFPETRGNKKELLRQLGLTDYDPLQIIEKTRGRMADDEQWLKIRYLERRAE
;
A
#
# COMPACT_ATOMS: atom_id res chain seq x y z
N MET A 1 18.96 10.20 30.06
CA MET A 1 20.26 9.61 29.68
C MET A 1 20.31 9.60 28.15
N GLU A 2 21.12 10.47 27.59
CA GLU A 2 21.30 10.50 26.12
C GLU A 2 22.25 9.35 25.74
N THR A 3 21.80 8.47 24.87
CA THR A 3 22.61 7.31 24.45
C THR A 3 23.70 7.79 23.50
N ASP A 4 24.97 7.66 23.88
CA ASP A 4 26.11 7.98 23.03
C ASP A 4 26.24 6.89 21.93
N TYR A 5 25.58 7.14 20.77
CA TYR A 5 25.58 6.23 19.64
C TYR A 5 26.97 5.96 19.07
N ARG A 6 27.92 6.90 19.15
CA ARG A 6 29.30 6.69 18.68
C ARG A 6 30.02 5.65 19.51
N LYS A 7 29.86 5.73 20.82
CA LYS A 7 30.44 4.75 21.76
C LYS A 7 29.84 3.37 21.52
N LEU A 8 28.52 3.30 21.33
CA LEU A 8 27.82 2.05 21.03
C LEU A 8 28.28 1.42 19.71
N CYS A 9 28.47 2.21 18.64
CA CYS A 9 28.97 1.74 17.37
C CYS A 9 30.41 1.19 17.49
N LYS A 10 31.29 1.85 18.24
CA LYS A 10 32.65 1.36 18.52
C LYS A 10 32.65 0.04 19.31
N GLU A 11 31.79 -0.09 20.28
CA GLU A 11 31.66 -1.33 21.07
C GLU A 11 31.13 -2.50 20.26
N LEU A 12 30.12 -2.27 19.40
CA LEU A 12 29.46 -3.34 18.64
C LEU A 12 30.18 -3.70 17.32
N PHE A 13 30.77 -2.72 16.64
CA PHE A 13 31.30 -2.89 15.29
C PHE A 13 32.79 -2.57 15.17
N GLY A 14 33.42 -2.14 16.25
CA GLY A 14 34.83 -1.77 16.28
C GLY A 14 35.17 -0.42 15.62
N THR A 15 34.17 0.27 15.09
CA THR A 15 34.32 1.54 14.38
C THR A 15 33.12 2.46 14.59
N ASP A 16 33.34 3.78 14.50
CA ASP A 16 32.29 4.81 14.47
C ASP A 16 32.29 5.55 13.10
N ASP A 17 33.10 5.11 12.14
CA ASP A 17 33.11 5.64 10.79
C ASP A 17 31.84 5.22 10.03
N ALA A 18 31.10 6.22 9.53
CA ALA A 18 29.85 6.00 8.81
C ALA A 18 30.03 5.19 7.52
N VAL A 19 31.18 5.26 6.85
CA VAL A 19 31.47 4.52 5.61
C VAL A 19 31.74 3.05 5.95
N GLU A 20 32.52 2.78 6.99
CA GLU A 20 32.79 1.42 7.46
C GLU A 20 31.51 0.76 8.03
N LEU A 21 30.76 1.47 8.83
CA LEU A 21 29.46 0.99 9.35
C LEU A 21 28.50 0.63 8.21
N ARG A 22 28.49 1.42 7.14
CA ARG A 22 27.68 1.11 5.94
C ARG A 22 28.16 -0.16 5.25
N ARG A 23 29.48 -0.37 5.09
CA ARG A 23 30.07 -1.59 4.55
C ARG A 23 29.74 -2.82 5.41
N ILE A 24 29.82 -2.70 6.72
CA ILE A 24 29.44 -3.76 7.66
C ILE A 24 27.95 -4.09 7.52
N ALA A 25 27.08 -3.09 7.48
CA ALA A 25 25.65 -3.28 7.27
C ALA A 25 25.31 -3.94 5.93
N GLU A 26 26.03 -3.59 4.87
CA GLU A 26 25.89 -4.25 3.56
C GLU A 26 26.36 -5.69 3.57
N SER A 27 27.46 -6.01 4.27
CA SER A 27 27.95 -7.38 4.43
C SER A 27 27.02 -8.25 5.28
N MET A 28 26.33 -7.66 6.27
CA MET A 28 25.34 -8.32 7.11
C MET A 28 24.00 -8.54 6.40
N LYS A 29 23.69 -7.77 5.36
CA LYS A 29 22.56 -8.10 4.48
C LYS A 29 22.85 -9.47 3.89
N LYS A 30 22.11 -10.49 4.34
CA LYS A 30 22.20 -11.85 3.78
C LYS A 30 21.95 -11.75 2.28
N LYS A 31 23.01 -11.64 1.48
CA LYS A 31 22.94 -11.84 0.05
C LYS A 31 22.52 -13.30 -0.15
N ASN A 32 21.40 -13.50 -0.79
CA ASN A 32 20.93 -14.83 -1.15
C ASN A 32 21.73 -15.28 -2.39
N ASP A 33 23.05 -15.50 -2.18
CA ASP A 33 24.04 -15.80 -3.23
C ASP A 33 23.71 -17.08 -4.02
N ARG A 34 22.79 -17.88 -3.50
CA ARG A 34 22.34 -19.13 -4.14
C ARG A 34 21.12 -18.96 -5.05
N ASN A 35 20.58 -17.74 -5.21
CA ASN A 35 19.32 -17.54 -5.97
C ASN A 35 18.21 -18.52 -5.51
N ALA A 36 18.22 -18.91 -4.23
CA ALA A 36 17.40 -19.94 -3.63
C ALA A 36 15.98 -19.44 -3.34
N GLY A 37 15.38 -18.70 -4.29
CA GLY A 37 13.97 -18.37 -4.31
C GLY A 37 13.26 -19.19 -5.38
N ARG A 38 11.99 -19.54 -5.16
CA ARG A 38 11.16 -20.13 -6.21
C ARG A 38 11.16 -19.20 -7.42
N LYS A 39 11.75 -19.65 -8.54
CA LYS A 39 11.79 -18.87 -9.79
C LYS A 39 10.38 -18.42 -10.16
N LYS A 40 10.22 -17.17 -10.62
CA LYS A 40 8.94 -16.68 -11.13
C LYS A 40 8.50 -17.61 -12.28
N LYS A 41 7.29 -18.15 -12.21
CA LYS A 41 6.76 -19.10 -13.21
C LYS A 41 6.55 -18.42 -14.57
N PHE A 42 6.24 -17.13 -14.56
CA PHE A 42 5.92 -16.34 -15.75
C PHE A 42 6.81 -15.12 -15.85
N THR A 43 7.12 -14.72 -17.06
CA THR A 43 7.92 -13.53 -17.39
C THR A 43 7.08 -12.25 -17.31
N GLU A 44 7.71 -11.08 -17.42
CA GLU A 44 7.00 -9.79 -17.51
C GLU A 44 6.10 -9.73 -18.74
N LYS A 45 6.56 -10.27 -19.89
CA LYS A 45 5.75 -10.35 -21.12
C LYS A 45 4.48 -11.19 -20.93
N ASP A 46 4.58 -12.28 -20.15
CA ASP A 46 3.41 -13.09 -19.80
C ASP A 46 2.45 -12.30 -18.90
N ALA A 47 2.98 -11.55 -17.92
CA ALA A 47 2.16 -10.70 -17.05
C ALA A 47 1.44 -9.59 -17.84
N GLU A 48 2.11 -8.96 -18.81
CA GLU A 48 1.50 -7.98 -19.72
C GLU A 48 0.40 -8.62 -20.61
N ARG A 49 0.63 -9.86 -21.08
CA ARG A 49 -0.38 -10.61 -21.85
C ARG A 49 -1.60 -10.92 -20.98
N MET A 50 -1.38 -11.37 -19.75
CA MET A 50 -2.45 -11.60 -18.77
C MET A 50 -3.26 -10.31 -18.51
N ALA A 51 -2.56 -9.16 -18.36
CA ALA A 51 -3.20 -7.87 -18.15
C ALA A 51 -4.06 -7.46 -19.35
N ARG A 52 -3.53 -7.55 -20.59
CA ARG A 52 -4.28 -7.26 -21.81
C ARG A 52 -5.53 -8.13 -21.95
N MET A 53 -5.44 -9.42 -21.66
CA MET A 53 -6.60 -10.31 -21.68
C MET A 53 -7.65 -9.89 -20.64
N ARG A 54 -7.19 -9.45 -19.47
CA ARG A 54 -8.08 -8.95 -18.42
C ARG A 54 -8.80 -7.67 -18.83
N ASP A 55 -8.09 -6.74 -19.46
CA ASP A 55 -8.64 -5.47 -19.98
C ASP A 55 -9.67 -5.72 -21.10
N GLN A 56 -9.50 -6.81 -21.86
CA GLN A 56 -10.46 -7.29 -22.85
C GLN A 56 -11.69 -7.99 -22.23
N GLY A 57 -11.81 -8.01 -20.89
CA GLY A 57 -12.94 -8.60 -20.19
C GLY A 57 -12.84 -10.12 -19.98
N VAL A 58 -11.71 -10.75 -20.30
CA VAL A 58 -11.54 -12.19 -20.09
C VAL A 58 -11.52 -12.52 -18.59
N GLY A 59 -12.31 -13.48 -18.16
CA GLY A 59 -12.39 -13.90 -16.75
C GLY A 59 -11.08 -14.55 -16.28
N LEU A 60 -10.73 -14.33 -14.99
CA LEU A 60 -9.49 -14.87 -14.39
C LEU A 60 -9.34 -16.39 -14.55
N GLN A 61 -10.43 -17.14 -14.56
CA GLN A 61 -10.38 -18.59 -14.76
C GLN A 61 -9.91 -18.93 -16.17
N LYS A 62 -10.48 -18.29 -17.19
CA LYS A 62 -10.08 -18.50 -18.60
C LYS A 62 -8.61 -18.14 -18.83
N ILE A 63 -8.14 -17.04 -18.21
CA ILE A 63 -6.72 -16.67 -18.27
C ILE A 63 -5.87 -17.76 -17.58
N ALA A 64 -6.30 -18.26 -16.43
CA ALA A 64 -5.60 -19.30 -15.70
C ALA A 64 -5.49 -20.61 -16.52
N ASP A 65 -6.55 -20.99 -17.21
CA ASP A 65 -6.58 -22.18 -18.07
C ASP A 65 -5.63 -22.02 -19.26
N GLU A 66 -5.58 -20.83 -19.91
CA GLU A 66 -4.67 -20.54 -21.02
C GLU A 66 -3.20 -20.58 -20.61
N PHE A 67 -2.88 -20.11 -19.40
CA PHE A 67 -1.50 -20.12 -18.87
C PHE A 67 -1.16 -21.39 -18.07
N GLY A 68 -2.03 -22.38 -18.04
CA GLY A 68 -1.80 -23.66 -17.32
C GLY A 68 -1.51 -23.44 -15.83
N THR A 69 -2.31 -22.60 -15.17
CA THR A 69 -2.10 -22.22 -13.78
C THR A 69 -3.42 -22.00 -13.03
N SER A 70 -3.35 -21.65 -11.75
CA SER A 70 -4.55 -21.35 -10.97
C SER A 70 -4.96 -19.89 -11.05
N ARG A 71 -6.25 -19.61 -10.86
CA ARG A 71 -6.81 -18.25 -10.76
C ARG A 71 -6.08 -17.38 -9.73
N GLN A 72 -5.65 -17.99 -8.61
CA GLN A 72 -4.90 -17.28 -7.57
C GLN A 72 -3.52 -16.81 -8.05
N VAL A 73 -2.84 -17.61 -8.87
CA VAL A 73 -1.55 -17.24 -9.47
C VAL A 73 -1.73 -16.09 -10.43
N ILE A 74 -2.72 -16.16 -11.35
CA ILE A 74 -3.04 -15.06 -12.25
C ILE A 74 -3.36 -13.79 -11.46
N GLY A 75 -4.21 -13.87 -10.42
CA GLY A 75 -4.53 -12.73 -9.57
C GLY A 75 -3.29 -12.08 -8.95
N ARG A 76 -2.28 -12.88 -8.60
CA ARG A 76 -1.01 -12.39 -8.04
C ARG A 76 -0.15 -11.67 -9.08
N TYR A 77 -0.11 -12.14 -10.33
CA TYR A 77 0.59 -11.46 -11.43
C TYR A 77 -0.12 -10.20 -11.92
N LEU A 78 -1.45 -10.17 -11.84
CA LEU A 78 -2.26 -9.00 -12.21
C LEU A 78 -2.35 -7.96 -11.09
N SER A 79 -2.00 -8.31 -9.84
CA SER A 79 -1.87 -7.32 -8.79
C SER A 79 -0.57 -6.55 -9.02
N LYS A 80 -0.69 -5.27 -9.40
CA LYS A 80 0.47 -4.37 -9.50
C LYS A 80 1.24 -4.41 -8.17
N GLU A 81 2.55 -4.65 -8.22
CA GLU A 81 3.39 -4.47 -7.03
C GLU A 81 3.29 -3.00 -6.59
N PRO A 82 3.42 -2.71 -5.27
CA PRO A 82 3.47 -1.33 -4.80
C PRO A 82 4.57 -0.56 -5.51
N ASP A 83 4.31 0.70 -5.83
CA ASP A 83 5.31 1.57 -6.42
C ASP A 83 6.51 1.68 -5.46
N LYS A 84 7.72 1.79 -6.02
CA LYS A 84 8.94 1.97 -5.23
C LYS A 84 8.81 3.22 -4.38
N GLY A 85 9.16 3.13 -3.10
CA GLY A 85 9.02 4.23 -2.15
C GLY A 85 7.70 4.25 -1.39
N SER A 86 6.65 3.58 -1.88
CA SER A 86 5.38 3.54 -1.16
C SER A 86 5.53 2.87 0.20
N THR A 87 5.02 3.54 1.22
CA THR A 87 5.04 3.09 2.62
C THR A 87 3.71 2.50 3.06
N MET A 88 2.64 2.79 2.31
CA MET A 88 1.29 2.27 2.58
C MET A 88 0.56 1.94 1.28
N ARG A 89 -0.23 0.89 1.32
CA ARG A 89 -1.23 0.56 0.30
C ARG A 89 -2.62 0.54 0.91
N LEU A 90 -3.51 1.34 0.36
CA LEU A 90 -4.94 1.30 0.65
C LEU A 90 -5.65 0.60 -0.50
N THR A 91 -6.61 -0.27 -0.16
CA THR A 91 -7.52 -0.81 -1.17
C THR A 91 -8.93 -0.35 -0.82
N TYR A 92 -9.49 0.50 -1.68
CA TYR A 92 -10.86 0.97 -1.55
C TYR A 92 -11.80 -0.08 -2.07
N MET A 93 -12.71 -0.51 -1.22
CA MET A 93 -13.58 -1.65 -1.41
C MET A 93 -15.04 -1.18 -1.48
N TYR A 94 -15.82 -1.79 -2.34
CA TYR A 94 -17.28 -1.77 -2.30
C TYR A 94 -17.78 -3.18 -2.00
N LYS A 95 -18.43 -3.37 -0.87
CA LYS A 95 -18.76 -4.73 -0.35
C LYS A 95 -17.48 -5.59 -0.26
N GLN A 96 -17.38 -6.60 -1.11
CA GLN A 96 -16.22 -7.49 -1.18
C GLN A 96 -15.36 -7.27 -2.45
N HIS A 97 -15.69 -6.27 -3.27
CA HIS A 97 -15.02 -6.00 -4.52
C HIS A 97 -14.00 -4.87 -4.39
N PRO A 98 -12.74 -5.07 -4.78
CA PRO A 98 -11.77 -3.98 -4.83
C PRO A 98 -12.11 -3.03 -5.99
N CYS A 99 -12.20 -1.74 -5.68
CA CYS A 99 -12.55 -0.71 -6.64
C CYS A 99 -11.35 0.14 -7.04
N THR A 100 -10.52 0.55 -6.08
CA THR A 100 -9.29 1.30 -6.34
C THR A 100 -8.19 0.83 -5.40
N VAL A 101 -7.00 0.59 -5.92
CA VAL A 101 -5.77 0.41 -5.13
C VAL A 101 -5.02 1.72 -5.13
N ILE A 102 -4.62 2.19 -3.96
CA ILE A 102 -3.95 3.47 -3.73
C ILE A 102 -2.62 3.16 -3.06
N ASP A 103 -1.51 3.48 -3.71
CA ASP A 103 -0.17 3.39 -3.16
C ASP A 103 0.28 4.78 -2.71
N VAL A 104 0.74 4.89 -1.47
CA VAL A 104 1.05 6.16 -0.82
C VAL A 104 2.51 6.18 -0.37
N ASP A 105 3.24 7.20 -0.79
CA ASP A 105 4.55 7.57 -0.26
C ASP A 105 4.39 8.84 0.58
N PHE A 106 4.49 8.67 1.91
CA PHE A 106 4.36 9.79 2.85
C PHE A 106 5.57 10.72 2.86
N LEU A 107 6.75 10.24 2.47
CA LEU A 107 7.96 11.05 2.48
C LEU A 107 8.00 12.01 1.28
N ASP A 108 7.67 11.49 0.12
CA ASP A 108 7.65 12.27 -1.12
C ASP A 108 6.26 12.89 -1.40
N GLN A 109 5.28 12.65 -0.53
CA GLN A 109 3.88 13.08 -0.69
C GLN A 109 3.32 12.71 -2.07
N LYS A 110 3.59 11.47 -2.49
CA LYS A 110 3.14 10.93 -3.77
C LYS A 110 2.04 9.92 -3.59
N VAL A 111 1.08 9.95 -4.50
CA VAL A 111 -0.03 9.01 -4.56
C VAL A 111 -0.10 8.43 -5.95
N SER A 112 -0.18 7.13 -6.05
CA SER A 112 -0.47 6.45 -7.31
C SER A 112 -1.68 5.55 -7.14
N ILE A 113 -2.50 5.44 -8.18
CA ILE A 113 -3.73 4.66 -8.13
C ILE A 113 -3.80 3.62 -9.24
N GLN A 114 -4.56 2.56 -8.95
CA GLN A 114 -5.00 1.61 -9.95
C GLN A 114 -6.49 1.34 -9.77
N ASN A 115 -7.30 1.84 -10.68
CA ASN A 115 -8.73 1.55 -10.70
C ASN A 115 -8.96 0.09 -11.13
N LYS A 116 -9.78 -0.63 -10.35
CA LYS A 116 -10.16 -2.03 -10.58
C LYS A 116 -11.58 -2.16 -11.12
N THR A 117 -12.33 -1.06 -11.17
CA THR A 117 -13.69 -0.98 -11.69
C THR A 117 -13.82 0.11 -12.74
N ALA A 118 -14.67 -0.12 -13.74
CA ALA A 118 -15.08 0.91 -14.68
C ALA A 118 -16.12 1.88 -14.10
N ASP A 119 -16.81 1.46 -13.04
CA ASP A 119 -17.81 2.26 -12.36
C ASP A 119 -17.17 3.40 -11.57
N MET A 120 -17.34 4.62 -12.07
CA MET A 120 -16.74 5.83 -11.50
C MET A 120 -17.30 6.18 -10.11
N VAL A 121 -18.54 5.79 -9.82
CA VAL A 121 -19.19 6.06 -8.52
C VAL A 121 -18.48 5.31 -7.38
N HIS A 122 -17.94 4.13 -7.68
CA HIS A 122 -17.25 3.31 -6.71
C HIS A 122 -15.72 3.46 -6.73
N ARG A 123 -15.16 4.39 -7.57
CA ARG A 123 -13.74 4.73 -7.53
C ARG A 123 -13.43 5.70 -6.41
N ALA A 124 -12.27 5.55 -5.79
CA ALA A 124 -11.82 6.43 -4.70
C ALA A 124 -11.72 7.91 -5.11
N PHE A 125 -11.37 8.19 -6.37
CA PHE A 125 -11.18 9.54 -6.90
C PHE A 125 -12.07 9.80 -8.13
N GLY A 126 -13.16 9.05 -8.29
CA GLY A 126 -14.10 9.22 -9.40
C GLY A 126 -13.43 9.17 -10.76
N ILE A 127 -13.47 10.30 -11.48
CA ILE A 127 -12.88 10.47 -12.82
C ILE A 127 -11.38 10.81 -12.79
N THR A 128 -10.83 11.17 -11.64
CA THR A 128 -9.43 11.58 -11.52
C THR A 128 -8.50 10.36 -11.65
N GLU A 129 -7.64 10.38 -12.67
CA GLU A 129 -6.71 9.27 -12.94
C GLU A 129 -5.37 9.45 -12.23
N ASN A 130 -4.95 10.71 -12.00
CA ASN A 130 -3.69 11.06 -11.34
C ASN A 130 -3.99 12.00 -10.15
N PRO A 131 -4.45 11.46 -9.01
CA PRO A 131 -4.74 12.27 -7.84
C PRO A 131 -3.47 12.88 -7.26
N THR A 132 -3.59 14.12 -6.81
CA THR A 132 -2.54 14.82 -6.06
C THR A 132 -2.57 14.42 -4.59
N TRP A 133 -1.54 14.84 -3.83
CA TRP A 133 -1.55 14.67 -2.37
C TRP A 133 -2.75 15.34 -1.71
N LYS A 134 -3.15 16.51 -2.20
CA LYS A 134 -4.33 17.24 -1.70
C LYS A 134 -5.63 16.46 -1.94
N ASP A 135 -5.75 15.81 -3.10
CA ASP A 135 -6.91 14.96 -3.40
C ASP A 135 -6.95 13.75 -2.46
N PHE A 136 -5.80 13.19 -2.14
CA PHE A 136 -5.68 12.10 -1.17
C PHE A 136 -6.11 12.53 0.24
N GLU A 137 -5.63 13.68 0.71
CA GLU A 137 -6.06 14.23 2.01
C GLU A 137 -7.56 14.50 2.05
N ALA A 138 -8.14 15.04 0.96
CA ALA A 138 -9.57 15.25 0.84
C ALA A 138 -10.33 13.93 0.91
N PHE A 139 -9.89 12.92 0.15
CA PHE A 139 -10.46 11.58 0.19
C PHE A 139 -10.44 10.97 1.60
N LEU A 140 -9.33 11.10 2.34
CA LEU A 140 -9.28 10.61 3.72
C LEU A 140 -10.31 11.33 4.61
N ARG A 141 -10.46 12.65 4.46
CA ARG A 141 -11.46 13.42 5.23
C ARG A 141 -12.89 13.02 4.89
N GLU A 142 -13.18 12.76 3.62
CA GLU A 142 -14.50 12.27 3.18
C GLU A 142 -14.86 10.91 3.77
N ARG A 143 -13.85 10.09 4.10
CA ARG A 143 -14.04 8.78 4.76
C ARG A 143 -14.01 8.85 6.28
N CYS A 144 -14.14 10.04 6.85
CA CYS A 144 -14.24 10.30 8.28
C CYS A 144 -15.52 11.06 8.62
N PHE A 145 -15.93 10.99 9.88
CA PHE A 145 -16.97 11.90 10.36
C PHE A 145 -16.47 13.35 10.30
N PRO A 146 -17.35 14.33 10.01
CA PRO A 146 -16.95 15.73 9.88
C PRO A 146 -16.25 16.27 11.13
N GLU A 147 -15.16 16.99 10.95
CA GLU A 147 -14.42 17.61 12.05
C GLU A 147 -15.26 18.61 12.85
N THR A 148 -16.24 19.23 12.21
CA THR A 148 -17.18 20.20 12.81
C THR A 148 -18.30 19.55 13.61
N ARG A 149 -18.35 18.20 13.68
CA ARG A 149 -19.41 17.47 14.37
C ARG A 149 -19.41 17.78 15.87
N GLY A 150 -20.58 18.15 16.42
CA GLY A 150 -20.70 18.60 17.81
C GLY A 150 -20.23 17.59 18.88
N ASN A 151 -20.38 16.28 18.61
CA ASN A 151 -19.93 15.21 19.51
C ASN A 151 -18.53 14.65 19.12
N LYS A 152 -17.71 15.42 18.39
CA LYS A 152 -16.37 15.00 17.94
C LYS A 152 -15.50 14.42 19.05
N LYS A 153 -15.44 15.13 20.20
CA LYS A 153 -14.59 14.70 21.34
C LYS A 153 -15.01 13.32 21.88
N GLU A 154 -16.30 13.05 21.94
CA GLU A 154 -16.82 11.75 22.39
C GLU A 154 -16.51 10.64 21.40
N LEU A 155 -16.66 10.90 20.09
CA LEU A 155 -16.30 9.94 19.04
C LEU A 155 -14.81 9.61 19.05
N LEU A 156 -13.95 10.62 19.18
CA LEU A 156 -12.50 10.41 19.29
C LEU A 156 -12.16 9.56 20.51
N ARG A 157 -12.76 9.84 21.66
CA ARG A 157 -12.56 9.05 22.88
C ARG A 157 -12.99 7.59 22.71
N GLN A 158 -14.09 7.34 22.03
CA GLN A 158 -14.57 5.97 21.74
C GLN A 158 -13.60 5.20 20.82
N LEU A 159 -12.91 5.91 19.90
CA LEU A 159 -11.88 5.36 19.05
C LEU A 159 -10.50 5.24 19.73
N GLY A 160 -10.36 5.77 20.96
CA GLY A 160 -9.10 5.83 21.67
C GLY A 160 -8.12 6.83 21.07
N LEU A 161 -8.64 7.93 20.50
CA LEU A 161 -7.86 9.02 19.89
C LEU A 161 -8.00 10.30 20.71
N THR A 162 -6.91 11.08 20.77
CA THR A 162 -6.88 12.41 21.41
C THR A 162 -7.22 13.50 20.42
N ASP A 163 -6.72 13.39 19.20
CA ASP A 163 -6.79 14.42 18.17
C ASP A 163 -7.51 13.92 16.92
N TYR A 164 -8.02 14.88 16.13
CA TYR A 164 -8.65 14.56 14.86
C TYR A 164 -7.60 14.39 13.78
N ASP A 165 -7.23 13.15 13.53
CA ASP A 165 -6.37 12.75 12.42
C ASP A 165 -7.14 11.78 11.51
N PRO A 166 -7.43 12.18 10.26
CA PRO A 166 -8.18 11.34 9.32
C PRO A 166 -7.57 9.95 9.12
N LEU A 167 -6.23 9.85 9.05
CA LEU A 167 -5.57 8.56 8.85
C LEU A 167 -5.78 7.64 10.06
N GLN A 168 -5.57 8.13 11.28
CA GLN A 168 -5.80 7.36 12.50
C GLN A 168 -7.27 6.96 12.66
N ILE A 169 -8.20 7.86 12.32
CA ILE A 169 -9.63 7.54 12.34
C ILE A 169 -9.93 6.40 11.36
N ILE A 170 -9.40 6.48 10.14
CA ILE A 170 -9.58 5.43 9.11
C ILE A 170 -8.96 4.10 9.55
N GLU A 171 -7.82 4.11 10.23
CA GLU A 171 -7.22 2.90 10.78
C GLU A 171 -8.15 2.17 11.75
N LYS A 172 -8.86 2.92 12.58
CA LYS A 172 -9.82 2.36 13.56
C LYS A 172 -11.14 1.95 12.92
N THR A 173 -11.68 2.79 12.01
CA THR A 173 -13.00 2.60 11.40
C THR A 173 -12.97 1.86 10.09
N ARG A 174 -11.78 1.71 9.48
CA ARG A 174 -11.58 1.28 8.09
C ARG A 174 -12.28 2.19 7.09
N GLY A 175 -12.48 3.47 7.44
CA GLY A 175 -13.19 4.43 6.62
C GLY A 175 -14.63 4.03 6.29
N ARG A 176 -15.28 3.21 7.14
CA ARG A 176 -16.70 2.83 6.98
C ARG A 176 -17.60 3.98 7.37
N MET A 177 -18.58 4.26 6.52
CA MET A 177 -19.63 5.22 6.76
C MET A 177 -20.97 4.48 6.98
N ALA A 178 -21.94 5.15 7.61
CA ALA A 178 -23.23 4.54 7.92
C ALA A 178 -24.12 4.34 6.69
N ASP A 179 -23.91 5.15 5.68
CA ASP A 179 -24.76 5.36 4.50
C ASP A 179 -24.22 4.67 3.24
N ASP A 180 -23.05 4.04 3.32
CA ASP A 180 -22.51 3.30 2.17
C ASP A 180 -21.89 1.96 2.58
N GLU A 181 -21.66 1.11 1.60
CA GLU A 181 -21.02 -0.20 1.79
C GLU A 181 -19.53 -0.16 1.41
N GLN A 182 -18.93 1.04 1.39
CA GLN A 182 -17.55 1.27 1.01
C GLN A 182 -16.66 1.25 2.25
N TRP A 183 -15.42 0.77 2.09
CA TRP A 183 -14.45 0.68 3.17
C TRP A 183 -13.03 0.55 2.64
N LEU A 184 -12.05 0.71 3.53
CA LEU A 184 -10.62 0.67 3.21
C LEU A 184 -9.94 -0.54 3.86
N LYS A 185 -9.24 -1.32 3.04
CA LYS A 185 -8.28 -2.30 3.52
C LYS A 185 -6.90 -1.66 3.53
N ILE A 186 -6.27 -1.59 4.71
CA ILE A 186 -4.99 -0.93 4.92
C ILE A 186 -3.90 -2.00 5.00
N ARG A 187 -2.77 -1.73 4.33
CA ARG A 187 -1.55 -2.53 4.41
C ARG A 187 -0.35 -1.60 4.47
N TYR A 188 0.41 -1.67 5.54
CA TYR A 188 1.71 -1.04 5.65
C TYR A 188 2.74 -1.82 4.83
N LEU A 189 3.65 -1.12 4.20
CA LEU A 189 4.68 -1.66 3.34
C LEU A 189 6.04 -1.36 3.96
N GLU A 190 6.92 -2.34 3.98
CA GLU A 190 8.32 -2.09 4.31
C GLU A 190 8.96 -1.36 3.12
N ARG A 191 9.58 -0.21 3.39
CA ARG A 191 10.30 0.54 2.36
C ARG A 191 11.44 -0.33 1.84
N ARG A 192 11.36 -0.76 0.60
CA ARG A 192 12.50 -1.42 -0.06
C ARG A 192 13.54 -0.34 -0.32
N ALA A 193 14.64 -0.36 0.43
CA ALA A 193 15.80 0.47 0.14
C ALA A 193 16.30 0.13 -1.27
N GLU A 194 16.66 1.14 -2.04
CA GLU A 194 17.31 1.00 -3.34
C GLU A 194 18.65 0.26 -3.23
#